data_da94046847968214e3206d8e57c192e7
#
_entry.id   da94046847968214e3206d8e57c192e7
#
_cell.length_a   1.000
_cell.length_b   1.000
_cell.length_c   1.000
_cell.angle_alpha   90.00
_cell.angle_beta   90.00
_cell.angle_gamma   90.00
#
_symmetry.space_group_name_H-M   'P 1'
#
loop_
_entity.id
_entity.type
_entity.pdbx_description
1 polymer ?
#
loop_
_entity_poly.entity_id
_entity_poly.type
_entity_poly.pdbx_seq_one_letter_code
_entity_poly.pdbx_strand_id
1 'polypeptide(L)'
;AGHWRDQREKIEQGAENVVQALRRYATEGGAHAVAPEGAPVPLHEAAGEAFEKGFQYFHEAHDARWGGFGGAPKFPRASIIDFLFRSAALQGVDTDPGQAAIGMAATTLQRMAEGGLHDPIGGGFHRYSVDEQWHVPHFEKMLYDQALVALNYLEAQQATRLPVFGWLARDIFAYVARDLT
;
A
#
# COMPACT_ATOMS: atom_id res chain seq x y z
N ALA A 1 28.37 19.97 -8.44
CA ALA A 1 29.49 20.66 -7.73
C ALA A 1 29.29 22.19 -7.64
N GLY A 2 28.60 22.86 -8.59
CA GLY A 2 28.35 24.30 -8.57
C GLY A 2 27.51 24.79 -7.40
N HIS A 3 26.31 24.22 -7.22
CA HIS A 3 25.35 24.64 -6.18
C HIS A 3 25.90 24.59 -4.74
N TRP A 4 26.78 23.63 -4.44
CA TRP A 4 27.39 23.54 -3.11
C TRP A 4 28.30 24.74 -2.81
N ARG A 5 29.07 25.23 -3.80
CA ARG A 5 29.96 26.38 -3.59
C ARG A 5 29.21 27.69 -3.46
N ASP A 6 28.14 27.85 -4.27
CA ASP A 6 27.43 29.13 -4.40
C ASP A 6 26.31 29.30 -3.34
N GLN A 7 25.84 28.21 -2.72
CA GLN A 7 24.68 28.21 -1.80
C GLN A 7 24.94 27.38 -0.53
N ARG A 8 26.18 27.23 -0.12
CA ARG A 8 26.57 26.38 1.01
C ARG A 8 25.79 26.69 2.29
N GLU A 9 25.74 27.95 2.69
CA GLU A 9 25.05 28.41 3.91
C GLU A 9 23.55 28.06 3.86
N LYS A 10 22.91 28.23 2.70
CA LYS A 10 21.51 27.91 2.52
C LYS A 10 21.25 26.40 2.60
N ILE A 11 22.16 25.59 2.09
CA ILE A 11 22.09 24.13 2.15
C ILE A 11 22.30 23.65 3.60
N GLU A 12 23.31 24.18 4.29
CA GLU A 12 23.58 23.88 5.71
C GLU A 12 22.41 24.26 6.59
N GLN A 13 21.83 25.46 6.40
CA GLN A 13 20.63 25.87 7.12
C GLN A 13 19.41 24.98 6.82
N GLY A 14 19.24 24.59 5.56
CA GLY A 14 18.19 23.65 5.16
C GLY A 14 18.34 22.29 5.83
N ALA A 15 19.56 21.77 5.88
CA ALA A 15 19.88 20.51 6.54
C ALA A 15 19.60 20.57 8.06
N GLU A 16 20.02 21.67 8.72
CA GLU A 16 19.75 21.88 10.15
C GLU A 16 18.26 21.94 10.45
N ASN A 17 17.47 22.65 9.62
CA ASN A 17 16.02 22.72 9.76
C ASN A 17 15.36 21.33 9.66
N VAL A 18 15.83 20.48 8.73
CA VAL A 18 15.35 19.10 8.59
C VAL A 18 15.71 18.26 9.82
N VAL A 19 16.96 18.36 10.30
CA VAL A 19 17.40 17.64 11.51
C VAL A 19 16.58 18.07 12.73
N GLN A 20 16.31 19.37 12.90
CA GLN A 20 15.48 19.86 14.00
C GLN A 20 14.02 19.40 13.88
N ALA A 21 13.47 19.34 12.65
CA ALA A 21 12.13 18.80 12.42
C ALA A 21 12.05 17.31 12.76
N LEU A 22 13.05 16.52 12.35
CA LEU A 22 13.14 15.09 12.70
C LEU A 22 13.30 14.86 14.19
N ARG A 23 14.11 15.67 14.88
CA ARG A 23 14.26 15.59 16.34
C ARG A 23 12.96 15.91 17.06
N ARG A 24 12.23 16.96 16.64
CA ARG A 24 10.90 17.28 17.18
C ARG A 24 9.93 16.12 16.96
N TYR A 25 9.86 15.61 15.75
CA TYR A 25 9.01 14.46 15.42
C TYR A 25 9.34 13.22 16.27
N ALA A 26 10.63 12.93 16.48
CA ALA A 26 11.07 11.83 17.31
C ALA A 26 10.74 12.03 18.81
N THR A 27 10.84 13.27 19.31
CA THR A 27 10.45 13.59 20.69
C THR A 27 8.92 13.65 20.89
N GLU A 28 8.19 14.21 19.94
CA GLU A 28 6.73 14.25 19.97
C GLU A 28 6.13 12.85 19.72
N GLY A 29 6.68 12.08 18.78
CA GLY A 29 6.32 10.68 18.56
C GLY A 29 6.70 9.77 19.73
N GLY A 30 7.81 10.05 20.41
CA GLY A 30 8.20 9.37 21.63
C GLY A 30 7.34 9.73 22.84
N ALA A 31 6.77 10.91 22.88
CA ALA A 31 5.82 11.32 23.92
C ALA A 31 4.47 10.57 23.84
N HIS A 32 4.10 10.10 22.65
CA HIS A 32 2.97 9.17 22.48
C HIS A 32 3.30 7.72 22.85
N ALA A 33 4.59 7.40 23.03
CA ALA A 33 5.06 6.11 23.51
C ALA A 33 5.27 6.05 25.04
N VAL A 34 4.90 7.11 25.77
CA VAL A 34 4.77 7.00 27.24
C VAL A 34 3.58 6.08 27.50
N ALA A 35 3.90 4.86 27.95
CA ALA A 35 2.86 3.96 28.43
C ALA A 35 1.98 4.73 29.42
N PRO A 36 0.63 4.73 29.24
CA PRO A 36 -0.24 5.40 30.18
C PRO A 36 0.06 4.87 31.58
N GLU A 37 0.04 5.78 32.60
CA GLU A 37 0.11 5.38 34.01
C GLU A 37 -1.07 4.46 34.31
N GLY A 38 -0.84 3.16 34.15
CA GLY A 38 -1.83 2.10 34.35
C GLY A 38 -1.19 0.73 34.23
N ALA A 39 -1.91 -0.30 34.62
CA ALA A 39 -1.47 -1.68 34.40
C ALA A 39 -1.21 -1.90 32.91
N PRO A 40 -0.13 -2.63 32.52
CA PRO A 40 0.15 -2.88 31.11
C PRO A 40 -1.04 -3.57 30.46
N VAL A 41 -1.53 -2.96 29.36
CA VAL A 41 -2.61 -3.55 28.56
C VAL A 41 -2.11 -4.90 28.02
N PRO A 42 -2.87 -5.98 28.17
CA PRO A 42 -2.49 -7.27 27.61
C PRO A 42 -2.22 -7.15 26.10
N LEU A 43 -1.16 -7.81 25.62
CA LEU A 43 -0.71 -7.71 24.24
C LEU A 43 -1.83 -8.00 23.21
N HIS A 44 -2.71 -8.96 23.52
CA HIS A 44 -3.83 -9.32 22.66
C HIS A 44 -4.88 -8.20 22.54
N GLU A 45 -5.12 -7.46 23.61
CA GLU A 45 -6.04 -6.31 23.60
C GLU A 45 -5.42 -5.15 22.80
N ALA A 46 -4.16 -4.82 23.06
CA ALA A 46 -3.43 -3.79 22.32
C ALA A 46 -3.33 -4.13 20.83
N ALA A 47 -3.10 -5.39 20.48
CA ALA A 47 -3.07 -5.85 19.10
C ALA A 47 -4.44 -5.78 18.44
N GLY A 48 -5.52 -6.16 19.14
CA GLY A 48 -6.89 -6.03 18.65
C GLY A 48 -7.26 -4.57 18.37
N GLU A 49 -6.99 -3.68 19.32
CA GLU A 49 -7.25 -2.25 19.15
C GLU A 49 -6.45 -1.63 17.99
N ALA A 50 -5.19 -1.99 17.86
CA ALA A 50 -4.35 -1.52 16.74
C ALA A 50 -4.87 -2.02 15.38
N PHE A 51 -5.36 -3.26 15.36
CA PHE A 51 -5.93 -3.86 14.16
C PHE A 51 -7.24 -3.17 13.74
N GLU A 52 -8.14 -2.92 14.67
CA GLU A 52 -9.41 -2.22 14.41
C GLU A 52 -9.16 -0.77 13.94
N LYS A 53 -8.27 -0.04 14.61
CA LYS A 53 -7.86 1.31 14.20
C LYS A 53 -7.23 1.31 12.81
N GLY A 54 -6.41 0.31 12.50
CA GLY A 54 -5.83 0.13 11.18
C GLY A 54 -6.89 -0.08 10.10
N PHE A 55 -7.86 -0.95 10.37
CA PHE A 55 -8.97 -1.20 9.45
C PHE A 55 -9.80 0.08 9.22
N GLN A 56 -10.19 0.77 10.29
CA GLN A 56 -10.95 2.01 10.21
C GLN A 56 -10.19 3.08 9.38
N TYR A 57 -8.90 3.25 9.65
CA TYR A 57 -8.07 4.18 8.90
C TYR A 57 -8.06 3.88 7.39
N PHE A 58 -7.88 2.61 7.01
CA PHE A 58 -7.89 2.24 5.59
C PHE A 58 -9.27 2.31 4.96
N HIS A 59 -10.32 2.02 5.73
CA HIS A 59 -11.69 2.19 5.28
C HIS A 59 -12.01 3.65 4.92
N GLU A 60 -11.58 4.59 5.77
CA GLU A 60 -11.76 6.03 5.53
C GLU A 60 -10.87 6.57 4.40
N ALA A 61 -9.66 6.03 4.24
CA ALA A 61 -8.70 6.46 3.22
C ALA A 61 -8.93 5.83 1.84
N HIS A 62 -9.82 4.83 1.73
CA HIS A 62 -10.07 4.13 0.47
C HIS A 62 -10.79 5.03 -0.54
N ASP A 63 -10.24 5.08 -1.75
CA ASP A 63 -10.90 5.73 -2.89
C ASP A 63 -11.97 4.79 -3.47
N ALA A 64 -13.24 5.04 -3.13
CA ALA A 64 -14.34 4.21 -3.57
C ALA A 64 -14.59 4.26 -5.10
N ARG A 65 -14.10 5.30 -5.79
CA ARG A 65 -14.28 5.46 -7.24
C ARG A 65 -13.19 4.77 -8.04
N TRP A 66 -11.93 5.02 -7.66
CA TRP A 66 -10.77 4.55 -8.41
C TRP A 66 -10.01 3.42 -7.72
N GLY A 67 -10.43 3.03 -6.53
CA GLY A 67 -9.68 2.10 -5.70
C GLY A 67 -8.35 2.69 -5.21
N GLY A 68 -7.67 1.95 -4.34
CA GLY A 68 -6.41 2.37 -3.76
C GLY A 68 -6.55 3.35 -2.60
N PHE A 69 -5.42 3.84 -2.13
CA PHE A 69 -5.30 4.63 -0.89
C PHE A 69 -4.44 5.86 -1.12
N GLY A 70 -5.01 7.04 -0.91
CA GLY A 70 -4.36 8.31 -1.16
C GLY A 70 -4.49 8.82 -2.59
N GLY A 71 -3.93 10.02 -2.86
CA GLY A 71 -3.97 10.70 -4.15
C GLY A 71 -2.76 10.39 -5.04
N ALA A 72 -2.52 11.26 -6.04
CA ALA A 72 -1.39 11.16 -6.95
C ALA A 72 -0.07 11.65 -6.30
N PRO A 73 1.07 10.99 -6.58
CA PRO A 73 1.21 9.74 -7.30
C PRO A 73 0.63 8.56 -6.50
N LYS A 74 -0.07 7.66 -7.19
CA LYS A 74 -0.82 6.57 -6.56
C LYS A 74 -0.06 5.25 -6.65
N PHE A 75 0.25 4.68 -5.49
CA PHE A 75 0.96 3.40 -5.38
C PHE A 75 -0.01 2.24 -5.11
N PRO A 76 0.28 1.02 -5.60
CA PRO A 76 -0.51 -0.18 -5.33
C PRO A 76 -0.71 -0.48 -3.84
N ARG A 77 0.30 -0.19 -3.01
CA ARG A 77 0.31 -0.44 -1.56
C ARG A 77 -0.11 -1.88 -1.22
N ALA A 78 0.59 -2.84 -1.81
CA ALA A 78 0.27 -4.26 -1.69
C ALA A 78 0.11 -4.75 -0.24
N SER A 79 0.87 -4.19 0.71
CA SER A 79 0.76 -4.50 2.12
C SER A 79 -0.58 -4.09 2.75
N ILE A 80 -1.22 -3.03 2.24
CA ILE A 80 -2.57 -2.64 2.69
C ILE A 80 -3.60 -3.65 2.16
N ILE A 81 -3.45 -4.07 0.91
CA ILE A 81 -4.33 -5.08 0.31
C ILE A 81 -4.22 -6.42 1.07
N ASP A 82 -3.00 -6.85 1.40
CA ASP A 82 -2.76 -8.03 2.25
C ASP A 82 -3.44 -7.87 3.62
N PHE A 83 -3.25 -6.72 4.27
CA PHE A 83 -3.93 -6.42 5.54
C PHE A 83 -5.45 -6.53 5.43
N LEU A 84 -6.07 -6.05 4.35
CA LEU A 84 -7.52 -6.14 4.15
C LEU A 84 -7.99 -7.59 4.00
N PHE A 85 -7.27 -8.44 3.27
CA PHE A 85 -7.60 -9.86 3.19
C PHE A 85 -7.45 -10.57 4.55
N ARG A 86 -6.41 -10.24 5.35
CA ARG A 86 -6.26 -10.73 6.73
C ARG A 86 -7.40 -10.22 7.61
N SER A 87 -7.80 -8.95 7.44
CA SER A 87 -8.94 -8.37 8.15
C SER A 87 -10.22 -9.13 7.87
N ALA A 88 -10.52 -9.40 6.61
CA ALA A 88 -11.69 -10.18 6.22
C ALA A 88 -11.67 -11.60 6.81
N ALA A 89 -10.50 -12.25 6.82
CA ALA A 89 -10.38 -13.58 7.40
C ALA A 89 -10.60 -13.61 8.92
N LEU A 90 -10.13 -12.58 9.64
CA LEU A 90 -10.26 -12.49 11.10
C LEU A 90 -11.68 -12.05 11.53
N GLN A 91 -12.28 -11.13 10.81
CA GLN A 91 -13.62 -10.62 11.13
C GLN A 91 -14.75 -11.54 10.62
N GLY A 92 -14.42 -12.48 9.73
CA GLY A 92 -15.36 -13.37 9.06
C GLY A 92 -15.73 -12.85 7.67
N VAL A 93 -15.48 -13.65 6.66
CA VAL A 93 -15.69 -13.29 5.23
C VAL A 93 -17.16 -12.99 4.89
N ASP A 94 -18.10 -13.50 5.66
CA ASP A 94 -19.55 -13.31 5.45
C ASP A 94 -20.13 -12.16 6.29
N THR A 95 -19.31 -11.45 7.06
CA THR A 95 -19.73 -10.29 7.85
C THR A 95 -19.64 -8.99 7.04
N ASP A 96 -20.39 -7.97 7.44
CA ASP A 96 -20.31 -6.66 6.79
C ASP A 96 -18.88 -6.08 6.74
N PRO A 97 -18.09 -6.07 7.84
CA PRO A 97 -16.71 -5.57 7.78
C PRO A 97 -15.79 -6.48 6.95
N GLY A 98 -16.00 -7.80 6.96
CA GLY A 98 -15.25 -8.72 6.11
C GLY A 98 -15.52 -8.49 4.63
N GLN A 99 -16.79 -8.33 4.25
CA GLN A 99 -17.19 -7.99 2.89
C GLN A 99 -16.67 -6.61 2.46
N ALA A 100 -16.70 -5.62 3.35
CA ALA A 100 -16.12 -4.30 3.09
C ALA A 100 -14.61 -4.39 2.80
N ALA A 101 -13.86 -5.16 3.59
CA ALA A 101 -12.43 -5.39 3.39
C ALA A 101 -12.15 -6.05 2.04
N ILE A 102 -12.85 -7.13 1.70
CA ILE A 102 -12.73 -7.81 0.39
C ILE A 102 -13.09 -6.85 -0.75
N GLY A 103 -14.16 -6.08 -0.59
CA GLY A 103 -14.61 -5.11 -1.59
C GLY A 103 -13.58 -4.02 -1.90
N MET A 104 -12.97 -3.43 -0.87
CA MET A 104 -11.89 -2.45 -1.03
C MET A 104 -10.67 -3.04 -1.75
N ALA A 105 -10.22 -4.22 -1.35
CA ALA A 105 -9.10 -4.92 -1.96
C ALA A 105 -9.39 -5.27 -3.43
N ALA A 106 -10.54 -5.90 -3.70
CA ALA A 106 -10.94 -6.32 -5.04
C ALA A 106 -11.13 -5.13 -5.99
N THR A 107 -11.79 -4.06 -5.53
CA THR A 107 -11.96 -2.82 -6.32
C THR A 107 -10.61 -2.21 -6.67
N THR A 108 -9.68 -2.13 -5.72
CA THR A 108 -8.34 -1.60 -5.95
C THR A 108 -7.61 -2.42 -7.02
N LEU A 109 -7.56 -3.73 -6.86
CA LEU A 109 -6.89 -4.64 -7.80
C LEU A 109 -7.53 -4.62 -9.19
N GLN A 110 -8.85 -4.53 -9.26
CA GLN A 110 -9.55 -4.41 -10.53
C GLN A 110 -9.21 -3.11 -11.25
N ARG A 111 -9.24 -1.97 -10.54
CA ARG A 111 -8.91 -0.66 -11.14
C ARG A 111 -7.45 -0.56 -11.58
N MET A 112 -6.53 -1.15 -10.84
CA MET A 112 -5.13 -1.27 -11.26
C MET A 112 -4.97 -2.06 -12.56
N ALA A 113 -5.73 -3.16 -12.70
CA ALA A 113 -5.69 -4.02 -13.89
C ALA A 113 -6.36 -3.39 -15.12
N GLU A 114 -7.43 -2.63 -14.92
CA GLU A 114 -8.16 -1.92 -15.98
C GLU A 114 -7.43 -0.66 -16.46
N GLY A 115 -6.53 -0.12 -15.64
CA GLY A 115 -5.73 1.07 -15.93
C GLY A 115 -4.44 0.76 -16.67
N GLY A 116 -3.62 1.81 -16.86
CA GLY A 116 -2.29 1.69 -17.48
C GLY A 116 -1.22 1.09 -16.57
N LEU A 117 -1.54 0.78 -15.31
CA LEU A 117 -0.58 0.17 -14.40
C LEU A 117 -0.24 -1.27 -14.81
N HIS A 118 -1.20 -2.03 -15.28
CA HIS A 118 -0.99 -3.31 -15.94
C HIS A 118 -0.46 -3.08 -17.37
N ASP A 119 0.60 -3.76 -17.74
CA ASP A 119 1.12 -3.75 -19.11
C ASP A 119 0.50 -4.91 -19.91
N PRO A 120 -0.49 -4.62 -20.75
CA PRO A 120 -1.21 -5.70 -21.48
C PRO A 120 -0.40 -6.32 -22.61
N ILE A 121 0.76 -5.75 -22.96
CA ILE A 121 1.65 -6.23 -24.04
C ILE A 121 2.82 -7.00 -23.44
N GLY A 122 3.54 -6.36 -22.51
CA GLY A 122 4.72 -6.93 -21.88
C GLY A 122 4.42 -7.82 -20.68
N GLY A 123 3.24 -7.74 -20.11
CA GLY A 123 2.86 -8.43 -18.87
C GLY A 123 3.39 -7.74 -17.60
N GLY A 124 2.83 -8.09 -16.47
CA GLY A 124 3.19 -7.52 -15.18
C GLY A 124 2.70 -6.08 -14.95
N PHE A 125 3.14 -5.49 -13.86
CA PHE A 125 2.65 -4.21 -13.39
C PHE A 125 3.77 -3.17 -13.26
N HIS A 126 3.49 -1.94 -13.64
CA HIS A 126 4.33 -0.79 -13.35
C HIS A 126 4.27 -0.45 -11.85
N ARG A 127 5.28 0.27 -11.37
CA ARG A 127 5.50 0.52 -9.95
C ARG A 127 4.41 1.38 -9.31
N TYR A 128 4.01 2.48 -9.97
CA TYR A 128 2.97 3.39 -9.51
C TYR A 128 2.35 4.17 -10.67
N SER A 129 1.19 4.77 -10.42
CA SER A 129 0.58 5.73 -11.35
C SER A 129 0.93 7.16 -10.94
N VAL A 130 1.19 8.02 -11.93
CA VAL A 130 1.42 9.44 -11.71
C VAL A 130 0.12 10.22 -11.48
N ASP A 131 -1.02 9.61 -11.79
CA ASP A 131 -2.36 10.14 -11.55
C ASP A 131 -3.17 9.28 -10.57
N GLU A 132 -4.33 9.78 -10.14
CA GLU A 132 -5.22 9.12 -9.19
C GLU A 132 -6.01 7.95 -9.79
N GLN A 133 -6.10 7.89 -11.13
CA GLN A 133 -7.02 7.03 -11.87
C GLN A 133 -6.36 5.75 -12.38
N TRP A 134 -5.10 5.53 -12.06
CA TRP A 134 -4.26 4.44 -12.56
C TRP A 134 -4.00 4.50 -14.07
N HIS A 135 -4.14 5.69 -14.70
CA HIS A 135 -4.13 5.82 -16.15
C HIS A 135 -2.71 5.91 -16.72
N VAL A 136 -1.87 6.79 -16.17
CA VAL A 136 -0.51 7.02 -16.65
C VAL A 136 0.49 6.40 -15.68
N PRO A 137 1.16 5.29 -16.06
CA PRO A 137 2.11 4.64 -15.19
C PRO A 137 3.47 5.34 -15.21
N HIS A 138 4.20 5.25 -14.11
CA HIS A 138 5.64 5.41 -14.13
C HIS A 138 6.25 4.12 -14.70
N PHE A 139 6.89 4.20 -15.86
CA PHE A 139 7.40 3.07 -16.65
C PHE A 139 8.62 2.40 -15.99
N GLU A 140 8.40 1.79 -14.84
CA GLU A 140 9.36 1.02 -14.07
C GLU A 140 8.67 -0.21 -13.51
N LYS A 141 9.28 -1.38 -13.60
CA LYS A 141 8.77 -2.64 -13.05
C LYS A 141 9.81 -3.24 -12.12
N MET A 142 9.45 -3.36 -10.85
CA MET A 142 10.35 -3.86 -9.81
C MET A 142 9.96 -5.28 -9.42
N LEU A 143 10.92 -6.18 -9.27
CA LEU A 143 10.66 -7.58 -8.91
C LEU A 143 9.84 -7.72 -7.62
N TYR A 144 10.14 -6.92 -6.59
CA TYR A 144 9.40 -6.99 -5.34
C TYR A 144 7.94 -6.52 -5.47
N ASP A 145 7.67 -5.52 -6.34
CA ASP A 145 6.29 -5.09 -6.62
C ASP A 145 5.53 -6.22 -7.33
N GLN A 146 6.16 -6.88 -8.33
CA GLN A 146 5.56 -8.03 -9.00
C GLN A 146 5.21 -9.14 -8.01
N ALA A 147 6.14 -9.48 -7.11
CA ALA A 147 5.93 -10.55 -6.14
C ALA A 147 4.76 -10.24 -5.20
N LEU A 148 4.70 -9.04 -4.64
CA LEU A 148 3.65 -8.65 -3.70
C LEU A 148 2.28 -8.51 -4.41
N VAL A 149 2.25 -7.92 -5.59
CA VAL A 149 1.01 -7.76 -6.36
C VAL A 149 0.48 -9.12 -6.84
N ALA A 150 1.37 -10.05 -7.24
CA ALA A 150 0.96 -11.40 -7.60
C ALA A 150 0.29 -12.14 -6.42
N LEU A 151 0.83 -12.00 -5.19
CA LEU A 151 0.19 -12.55 -3.98
C LEU A 151 -1.19 -11.94 -3.75
N ASN A 152 -1.33 -10.62 -3.88
CA ASN A 152 -2.63 -9.97 -3.72
C ASN A 152 -3.67 -10.47 -4.75
N TYR A 153 -3.27 -10.69 -6.01
CA TYR A 153 -4.17 -11.26 -7.03
C TYR A 153 -4.54 -12.72 -6.74
N LEU A 154 -3.63 -13.53 -6.20
CA LEU A 154 -3.96 -14.89 -5.77
C LEU A 154 -4.94 -14.92 -4.61
N GLU A 155 -4.76 -14.06 -3.62
CA GLU A 155 -5.69 -13.92 -2.49
C GLU A 155 -7.06 -13.39 -2.95
N ALA A 156 -7.08 -12.42 -3.86
CA ALA A 156 -8.31 -11.93 -4.47
C ALA A 156 -9.06 -13.05 -5.21
N GLN A 157 -8.36 -13.90 -5.96
CA GLN A 157 -8.96 -15.07 -6.60
C GLN A 157 -9.56 -16.04 -5.59
N GLN A 158 -8.88 -16.27 -4.46
CA GLN A 158 -9.38 -17.17 -3.41
C GLN A 158 -10.61 -16.59 -2.70
N ALA A 159 -10.59 -15.29 -2.41
CA ALA A 159 -11.67 -14.61 -1.70
C ALA A 159 -12.92 -14.41 -2.56
N THR A 160 -12.74 -14.01 -3.83
CA THR A 160 -13.86 -13.61 -4.71
C THR A 160 -14.31 -14.69 -5.68
N ARG A 161 -13.48 -15.70 -5.94
CA ARG A 161 -13.64 -16.72 -6.99
C ARG A 161 -13.67 -16.17 -8.41
N LEU A 162 -13.31 -14.90 -8.64
CA LEU A 162 -13.29 -14.28 -9.96
C LEU A 162 -12.04 -14.74 -10.75
N PRO A 163 -12.20 -15.42 -11.92
CA PRO A 163 -11.08 -15.99 -12.66
C PRO A 163 -10.06 -14.99 -13.17
N VAL A 164 -10.46 -13.73 -13.35
CA VAL A 164 -9.60 -12.65 -13.85
C VAL A 164 -8.40 -12.42 -12.94
N PHE A 165 -8.57 -12.48 -11.62
CA PHE A 165 -7.48 -12.29 -10.68
C PHE A 165 -6.42 -13.40 -10.79
N GLY A 166 -6.84 -14.64 -10.97
CA GLY A 166 -5.92 -15.74 -11.20
C GLY A 166 -5.20 -15.65 -12.56
N TRP A 167 -5.84 -15.09 -13.57
CA TRP A 167 -5.20 -14.80 -14.84
C TRP A 167 -4.11 -13.73 -14.69
N LEU A 168 -4.40 -12.62 -13.98
CA LEU A 168 -3.43 -11.55 -13.73
C LEU A 168 -2.21 -12.04 -12.93
N ALA A 169 -2.42 -12.90 -11.92
CA ALA A 169 -1.31 -13.51 -11.20
C ALA A 169 -0.40 -14.34 -12.13
N ARG A 170 -0.98 -15.13 -13.06
CA ARG A 170 -0.21 -15.90 -14.04
C ARG A 170 0.53 -15.01 -15.03
N ASP A 171 -0.07 -13.90 -15.44
CA ASP A 171 0.55 -12.90 -16.31
C ASP A 171 1.81 -12.32 -15.65
N ILE A 172 1.73 -11.94 -14.37
CA ILE A 172 2.88 -11.47 -13.60
C ILE A 172 3.97 -12.55 -13.55
N PHE A 173 3.63 -13.79 -13.24
CA PHE A 173 4.62 -14.88 -13.19
C PHE A 173 5.29 -15.13 -14.55
N ALA A 174 4.51 -15.07 -15.63
CA ALA A 174 5.06 -15.22 -16.99
C ALA A 174 6.04 -14.08 -17.33
N TYR A 175 5.69 -12.83 -16.97
CA TYR A 175 6.58 -11.67 -17.11
C TYR A 175 7.85 -11.85 -16.30
N VAL A 176 7.76 -12.19 -15.01
CA VAL A 176 8.93 -12.36 -14.13
C VAL A 176 9.85 -13.46 -14.67
N ALA A 177 9.30 -14.61 -15.05
CA ALA A 177 10.08 -15.72 -15.58
C ALA A 177 10.76 -15.42 -16.92
N ARG A 178 10.22 -14.52 -17.71
CA ARG A 178 10.78 -14.14 -19.01
C ARG A 178 11.82 -13.03 -18.91
N ASP A 179 11.56 -12.01 -18.09
CA ASP A 179 12.26 -10.72 -18.16
C ASP A 179 13.07 -10.38 -16.89
N LEU A 180 12.79 -11.01 -15.75
CA LEU A 180 13.42 -10.67 -14.46
C LEU A 180 14.19 -11.85 -13.83
N THR A 181 14.42 -12.96 -14.57
CA THR A 181 15.23 -14.11 -14.11
C THR A 181 16.49 -14.30 -14.94
#